data_6238eed5023b722047db46eded6a9cc6
#
_entry.id   6238eed5023b722047db46eded6a9cc6
#
_cell.length_a   1.000
_cell.length_b   1.000
_cell.length_c   1.000
_cell.angle_alpha   90.00
_cell.angle_beta   90.00
_cell.angle_gamma   90.00
#
_symmetry.space_group_name_H-M   'P 1'
#
loop_
_entity.id
_entity.type
_entity.pdbx_description
1 polymer ?
#
loop_
_entity_poly.entity_id
_entity_poly.type
_entity_poly.pdbx_seq_one_letter_code
_entity_poly.pdbx_strand_id
1 'polypeptide(L)'
;MKLLALAMKHNVKVICTNDSHYVEEEDFEPHDILLCVNTGSLKDDPKRFQFPSSDFYFKKQMEMVNLFHDHPDSVANTMEIYEKIETLELASDVLLPNFPMPAEFATQDAYLRHLTYEGAIKRYGEINEVT
;
A
#
# COMPACT_ATOMS: atom_id res chain seq x y z
N MET A 1 -14.71 21.70 -8.59
CA MET A 1 -15.11 22.90 -7.85
C MET A 1 -15.27 22.72 -6.34
N LYS A 2 -15.88 21.65 -5.83
CA LYS A 2 -16.04 21.45 -4.35
C LYS A 2 -14.72 21.32 -3.58
N LEU A 3 -13.72 20.59 -4.12
CA LEU A 3 -12.42 20.41 -3.48
C LEU A 3 -11.61 21.71 -3.41
N LEU A 4 -11.62 22.52 -4.45
CA LEU A 4 -10.92 23.81 -4.47
C LEU A 4 -11.53 24.78 -3.43
N ALA A 5 -12.85 24.85 -3.35
CA ALA A 5 -13.51 25.67 -2.33
C ALA A 5 -13.20 25.21 -0.90
N LEU A 6 -13.08 23.89 -0.70
CA LEU A 6 -12.71 23.33 0.59
C LEU A 6 -11.23 23.65 0.93
N ALA A 7 -10.34 23.51 -0.02
CA ALA A 7 -8.92 23.83 0.13
C ALA A 7 -8.73 25.32 0.49
N MET A 8 -9.41 26.21 -0.22
CA MET A 8 -9.40 27.64 0.07
C MET A 8 -9.94 27.94 1.49
N LYS A 9 -11.05 27.31 1.88
CA LYS A 9 -11.65 27.47 3.21
C LYS A 9 -10.68 27.07 4.33
N HIS A 10 -9.88 26.04 4.13
CA HIS A 10 -8.94 25.49 5.12
C HIS A 10 -7.50 25.97 4.92
N ASN A 11 -7.26 26.85 3.95
CA ASN A 11 -5.92 27.36 3.61
C ASN A 11 -4.91 26.23 3.37
N VAL A 12 -5.31 25.20 2.61
CA VAL A 12 -4.44 24.08 2.22
C VAL A 12 -4.20 24.12 0.71
N LYS A 13 -2.99 23.75 0.29
CA LYS A 13 -2.65 23.63 -1.12
C LYS A 13 -3.26 22.39 -1.73
N VAL A 14 -3.51 22.44 -3.04
CA VAL A 14 -4.05 21.33 -3.83
C VAL A 14 -2.94 20.82 -4.74
N ILE A 15 -2.86 19.51 -4.91
CA ILE A 15 -2.02 18.87 -5.92
C ILE A 15 -2.90 18.18 -6.96
N CYS A 16 -2.43 18.08 -8.19
CA CYS A 16 -3.03 17.20 -9.19
C CYS A 16 -2.50 15.78 -9.02
N THR A 17 -3.35 14.80 -9.23
CA THR A 17 -3.00 13.38 -9.20
C THR A 17 -3.57 12.68 -10.42
N ASN A 18 -2.96 11.56 -10.81
CA ASN A 18 -3.48 10.65 -11.81
C ASN A 18 -3.68 9.28 -11.15
N ASP A 19 -4.77 8.63 -11.47
CA ASP A 19 -5.11 7.29 -10.96
C ASP A 19 -4.54 6.23 -11.90
N SER A 20 -3.20 6.16 -12.01
CA SER A 20 -2.51 5.27 -12.93
C SER A 20 -2.61 3.81 -12.50
N HIS A 21 -3.07 2.95 -13.41
CA HIS A 21 -3.20 1.51 -13.22
C HIS A 21 -2.36 0.68 -14.21
N TYR A 22 -1.89 1.30 -15.27
CA TYR A 22 -1.01 0.71 -16.28
C TYR A 22 -0.11 1.78 -16.88
N VAL A 23 0.89 1.38 -17.67
CA VAL A 23 1.97 2.29 -18.09
C VAL A 23 1.58 3.09 -19.34
N GLU A 24 1.22 2.43 -20.42
CA GLU A 24 0.88 3.07 -21.68
C GLU A 24 -0.64 3.02 -21.92
N GLU A 25 -1.17 3.93 -22.74
CA GLU A 25 -2.61 3.98 -23.04
C GLU A 25 -3.11 2.68 -23.68
N GLU A 26 -2.27 2.05 -24.51
CA GLU A 26 -2.57 0.80 -25.21
C GLU A 26 -2.69 -0.41 -24.26
N ASP A 27 -2.18 -0.31 -23.03
CA ASP A 27 -2.28 -1.36 -22.03
C ASP A 27 -3.70 -1.48 -21.43
N PHE A 28 -4.63 -0.64 -21.82
CA PHE A 28 -6.02 -0.69 -21.36
C PHE A 28 -6.67 -2.06 -21.59
N GLU A 29 -6.54 -2.64 -22.78
CA GLU A 29 -7.16 -3.93 -23.07
C GLU A 29 -6.49 -5.12 -22.36
N PRO A 30 -5.15 -5.26 -22.32
CA PRO A 30 -4.48 -6.23 -21.45
C PRO A 30 -4.85 -6.09 -19.98
N HIS A 31 -4.95 -4.88 -19.46
CA HIS A 31 -5.37 -4.62 -18.08
C HIS A 31 -6.82 -5.05 -17.83
N ASP A 32 -7.74 -4.80 -18.76
CA ASP A 32 -9.14 -5.24 -18.67
C ASP A 32 -9.26 -6.78 -18.63
N ILE A 33 -8.41 -7.49 -19.39
CA ILE A 33 -8.32 -8.95 -19.31
C ILE A 33 -7.80 -9.40 -17.93
N LEU A 34 -6.79 -8.72 -17.40
CA LEU A 34 -6.26 -9.01 -16.07
C LEU A 34 -7.33 -8.83 -14.98
N LEU A 35 -8.19 -7.82 -15.10
CA LEU A 35 -9.33 -7.65 -14.20
C LEU A 35 -10.29 -8.83 -14.26
N CYS A 36 -10.57 -9.37 -15.46
CA CYS A 36 -11.39 -10.58 -15.60
C CYS A 36 -10.77 -11.77 -14.86
N VAL A 37 -9.45 -11.97 -14.99
CA VAL A 37 -8.73 -13.05 -14.28
C VAL A 37 -8.83 -12.87 -12.77
N ASN A 38 -8.58 -11.66 -12.27
CA ASN A 38 -8.60 -11.37 -10.83
C ASN A 38 -9.98 -11.51 -10.19
N THR A 39 -11.04 -11.18 -10.95
CA THR A 39 -12.42 -11.23 -10.44
C THR A 39 -13.14 -12.54 -10.76
N GLY A 40 -12.52 -13.44 -11.53
CA GLY A 40 -13.16 -14.67 -12.02
C GLY A 40 -14.32 -14.41 -12.98
N SER A 41 -14.35 -13.26 -13.67
CA SER A 41 -15.41 -12.85 -14.57
C SER A 41 -15.07 -13.17 -16.02
N LEU A 42 -16.06 -13.42 -16.86
CA LEU A 42 -15.88 -13.55 -18.29
C LEU A 42 -15.85 -12.14 -18.94
N LYS A 43 -15.07 -11.99 -20.01
CA LYS A 43 -14.93 -10.70 -20.73
C LYS A 43 -16.29 -10.18 -21.22
N ASP A 44 -17.16 -11.08 -21.65
CA ASP A 44 -18.48 -10.75 -22.21
C ASP A 44 -19.59 -10.56 -21.14
N ASP A 45 -19.26 -10.70 -19.86
CA ASP A 45 -20.24 -10.45 -18.79
C ASP A 45 -20.51 -8.93 -18.68
N PRO A 46 -21.73 -8.46 -18.97
CA PRO A 46 -22.08 -7.04 -18.92
C PRO A 46 -22.08 -6.46 -17.49
N LYS A 47 -22.05 -7.32 -16.46
CA LYS A 47 -22.09 -6.90 -15.05
C LYS A 47 -20.71 -6.91 -14.39
N ARG A 48 -19.66 -7.32 -15.13
CA ARG A 48 -18.31 -7.33 -14.59
C ARG A 48 -17.80 -5.93 -14.28
N PHE A 49 -16.85 -5.84 -13.36
CA PHE A 49 -16.12 -4.61 -13.15
C PHE A 49 -15.20 -4.33 -14.36
N GLN A 50 -15.23 -3.09 -14.83
CA GLN A 50 -14.34 -2.57 -15.88
C GLN A 50 -14.11 -1.09 -15.66
N PHE A 51 -12.98 -0.58 -16.12
CA PHE A 51 -12.73 0.85 -16.11
C PHE A 51 -13.58 1.56 -17.18
N PRO A 52 -14.05 2.80 -16.90
CA PRO A 52 -14.94 3.51 -17.80
C PRO A 52 -14.24 4.07 -19.06
N SER A 53 -12.92 4.17 -19.06
CA SER A 53 -12.11 4.70 -20.17
C SER A 53 -10.68 4.18 -20.12
N SER A 54 -9.88 4.50 -21.15
CA SER A 54 -8.45 4.22 -21.22
C SER A 54 -7.57 5.24 -20.48
N ASP A 55 -8.15 6.19 -19.75
CA ASP A 55 -7.43 7.32 -19.16
C ASP A 55 -6.56 6.98 -17.92
N PHE A 56 -6.51 5.72 -17.53
CA PHE A 56 -5.82 5.27 -16.31
C PHE A 56 -4.35 4.86 -16.54
N TYR A 57 -3.74 5.32 -17.63
CA TYR A 57 -2.33 5.13 -17.90
C TYR A 57 -1.44 6.16 -17.22
N PHE A 58 -0.13 5.90 -17.17
CA PHE A 58 0.86 6.80 -16.58
C PHE A 58 1.15 7.98 -17.51
N LYS A 59 0.38 9.05 -17.38
CA LYS A 59 0.45 10.23 -18.23
C LYS A 59 1.78 10.96 -18.14
N LYS A 60 2.28 11.44 -19.27
CA LYS A 60 3.48 12.27 -19.35
C LYS A 60 3.23 13.63 -18.68
N GLN A 61 4.32 14.27 -18.21
CA GLN A 61 4.22 15.57 -17.54
C GLN A 61 3.42 16.61 -18.35
N MET A 62 3.66 16.71 -19.66
CA MET A 62 2.96 17.68 -20.50
C MET A 62 1.47 17.39 -20.64
N GLU A 63 1.07 16.13 -20.62
CA GLU A 63 -0.35 15.74 -20.62
C GLU A 63 -1.03 16.20 -19.32
N MET A 64 -0.36 15.97 -18.17
CA MET A 64 -0.87 16.45 -16.88
C MET A 64 -0.96 17.98 -16.83
N VAL A 65 0.06 18.70 -17.33
CA VAL A 65 0.02 20.17 -17.44
C VAL A 65 -1.19 20.64 -18.28
N ASN A 66 -1.45 20.00 -19.41
CA ASN A 66 -2.56 20.33 -20.28
C ASN A 66 -3.92 20.01 -19.64
N LEU A 67 -4.04 18.88 -18.95
CA LEU A 67 -5.27 18.49 -18.25
C LEU A 67 -5.62 19.45 -17.11
N PHE A 68 -4.62 19.97 -16.42
CA PHE A 68 -4.80 20.87 -15.27
C PHE A 68 -4.42 22.32 -15.61
N HIS A 69 -4.54 22.74 -16.89
CA HIS A 69 -4.16 24.09 -17.33
C HIS A 69 -4.93 25.20 -16.59
N ASP A 70 -6.16 24.94 -16.12
CA ASP A 70 -6.95 25.86 -15.33
C ASP A 70 -6.43 26.01 -13.87
N HIS A 71 -5.57 25.09 -13.44
CA HIS A 71 -5.05 25.02 -12.07
C HIS A 71 -3.54 24.70 -12.06
N PRO A 72 -2.70 25.54 -12.69
CA PRO A 72 -1.26 25.27 -12.86
C PRO A 72 -0.52 25.11 -11.52
N ASP A 73 -0.96 25.79 -10.48
CA ASP A 73 -0.41 25.67 -9.14
C ASP A 73 -0.55 24.25 -8.59
N SER A 74 -1.60 23.51 -8.97
CA SER A 74 -1.78 22.14 -8.53
C SER A 74 -0.73 21.19 -9.11
N VAL A 75 -0.21 21.48 -10.29
CA VAL A 75 0.91 20.76 -10.89
C VAL A 75 2.22 21.14 -10.19
N ALA A 76 2.47 22.44 -10.02
CA ALA A 76 3.69 22.95 -9.37
C ALA A 76 3.82 22.45 -7.92
N ASN A 77 2.73 22.41 -7.16
CA ASN A 77 2.70 21.94 -5.76
C ASN A 77 3.14 20.47 -5.58
N THR A 78 3.13 19.65 -6.64
CA THR A 78 3.66 18.27 -6.57
C THR A 78 5.14 18.24 -6.24
N MET A 79 5.92 19.23 -6.71
CA MET A 79 7.33 19.36 -6.39
C MET A 79 7.55 19.65 -4.89
N GLU A 80 6.68 20.41 -4.28
CA GLU A 80 6.75 20.66 -2.82
C GLU A 80 6.63 19.37 -1.99
N ILE A 81 5.84 18.42 -2.46
CA ILE A 81 5.74 17.10 -1.83
C ILE A 81 7.03 16.31 -2.05
N TYR A 82 7.54 16.31 -3.29
CA TYR A 82 8.79 15.62 -3.62
C TYR A 82 9.98 16.12 -2.77
N GLU A 83 10.10 17.44 -2.60
CA GLU A 83 11.18 18.06 -1.83
C GLU A 83 11.13 17.76 -0.31
N LYS A 84 9.98 17.31 0.20
CA LYS A 84 9.81 16.88 1.59
C LYS A 84 10.21 15.43 1.83
N ILE A 85 10.43 14.65 0.76
CA ILE A 85 10.75 13.23 0.87
C ILE A 85 12.27 13.09 1.05
N GLU A 86 12.66 12.51 2.17
CA GLU A 86 14.05 12.15 2.43
C GLU A 86 14.39 10.78 1.82
N THR A 87 15.68 10.54 1.60
CA THR A 87 16.14 9.24 1.09
C THR A 87 15.80 8.15 2.11
N LEU A 88 15.03 7.16 1.66
CA LEU A 88 14.67 6.02 2.49
C LEU A 88 15.76 4.95 2.43
N GLU A 89 16.36 4.64 3.59
CA GLU A 89 17.24 3.48 3.74
C GLU A 89 16.38 2.27 4.12
N LEU A 90 16.24 1.34 3.18
CA LEU A 90 15.46 0.11 3.38
C LEU A 90 16.22 -0.96 4.15
N ALA A 91 17.57 -0.92 4.10
CA ALA A 91 18.44 -1.83 4.84
C ALA A 91 18.70 -1.24 6.24
N SER A 92 18.00 -1.71 7.24
CA SER A 92 18.24 -1.39 8.64
C SER A 92 18.68 -2.63 9.42
N ASP A 93 19.29 -2.41 10.58
CA ASP A 93 19.60 -3.49 11.50
C ASP A 93 18.34 -4.26 11.92
N VAL A 94 18.50 -5.54 12.17
CA VAL A 94 17.40 -6.39 12.65
C VAL A 94 16.98 -5.93 14.05
N LEU A 95 15.79 -5.34 14.14
CA LEU A 95 15.20 -4.90 15.40
C LEU A 95 14.43 -6.07 16.02
N LEU A 96 15.08 -6.77 16.97
CA LEU A 96 14.41 -7.77 17.77
C LEU A 96 13.75 -7.09 18.98
N PRO A 97 12.45 -7.31 19.24
CA PRO A 97 11.79 -6.76 20.42
C PRO A 97 12.41 -7.33 21.70
N ASN A 98 12.69 -6.46 22.67
CA ASN A 98 13.10 -6.90 23.98
C ASN A 98 11.84 -7.28 24.80
N PHE A 99 11.61 -8.59 24.92
CA PHE A 99 10.45 -9.10 25.64
C PHE A 99 10.68 -9.02 27.17
N PRO A 100 9.78 -8.42 27.95
CA PRO A 100 9.89 -8.38 29.40
C PRO A 100 9.76 -9.80 29.98
N MET A 101 10.82 -10.26 30.63
CA MET A 101 10.86 -11.60 31.25
C MET A 101 10.57 -11.50 32.75
N PRO A 102 9.93 -12.53 33.36
CA PRO A 102 9.93 -12.72 34.80
C PRO A 102 11.35 -12.88 35.34
N ALA A 103 11.59 -12.38 36.57
CA ALA A 103 12.94 -12.31 37.16
C ALA A 103 13.59 -13.68 37.42
N GLU A 104 12.80 -14.75 37.44
CA GLU A 104 13.24 -16.12 37.63
C GLU A 104 13.94 -16.74 36.44
N PHE A 105 13.85 -16.12 35.24
CA PHE A 105 14.49 -16.61 34.03
C PHE A 105 15.75 -15.79 33.70
N ALA A 106 16.86 -16.48 33.44
CA ALA A 106 18.12 -15.82 33.12
C ALA A 106 18.21 -15.33 31.65
N THR A 107 17.47 -15.94 30.74
CA THR A 107 17.50 -15.63 29.30
C THR A 107 16.10 -15.75 28.68
N GLN A 108 15.87 -15.02 27.57
CA GLN A 108 14.63 -15.13 26.81
C GLN A 108 14.40 -16.55 26.28
N ASP A 109 15.45 -17.25 25.88
CA ASP A 109 15.38 -18.66 25.41
C ASP A 109 14.88 -19.60 26.53
N ALA A 110 15.37 -19.41 27.77
CA ALA A 110 14.91 -20.18 28.91
C ALA A 110 13.43 -19.96 29.20
N TYR A 111 12.99 -18.71 29.10
CA TYR A 111 11.58 -18.36 29.28
C TYR A 111 10.70 -18.89 28.14
N LEU A 112 11.13 -18.75 26.90
CA LEU A 112 10.43 -19.30 25.73
C LEU A 112 10.29 -20.82 25.86
N ARG A 113 11.38 -21.50 26.23
CA ARG A 113 11.36 -22.96 26.47
C ARG A 113 10.33 -23.33 27.54
N HIS A 114 10.31 -22.62 28.67
CA HIS A 114 9.32 -22.83 29.75
C HIS A 114 7.89 -22.70 29.22
N LEU A 115 7.56 -21.60 28.54
CA LEU A 115 6.23 -21.36 27.97
C LEU A 115 5.84 -22.43 26.95
N THR A 116 6.80 -22.90 26.14
CA THR A 116 6.57 -23.95 25.15
C THR A 116 6.18 -25.27 25.81
N TYR A 117 6.94 -25.70 26.83
CA TYR A 117 6.62 -26.93 27.57
C TYR A 117 5.31 -26.84 28.32
N GLU A 118 5.05 -25.72 28.99
CA GLU A 118 3.79 -25.49 29.68
C GLU A 118 2.59 -25.51 28.70
N GLY A 119 2.72 -24.86 27.55
CA GLY A 119 1.74 -24.87 26.47
C GLY A 119 1.54 -26.27 25.86
N ALA A 120 2.59 -27.04 25.71
CA ALA A 120 2.54 -28.41 25.21
C ALA A 120 1.80 -29.35 26.19
N ILE A 121 2.14 -29.30 27.48
CA ILE A 121 1.44 -30.07 28.52
C ILE A 121 -0.05 -29.72 28.54
N LYS A 122 -0.37 -28.42 28.50
CA LYS A 122 -1.78 -27.97 28.50
C LYS A 122 -2.56 -28.48 27.27
N ARG A 123 -1.89 -28.62 26.12
CA ARG A 123 -2.54 -28.99 24.84
C ARG A 123 -2.59 -30.50 24.63
N TYR A 124 -1.55 -31.22 25.00
CA TYR A 124 -1.36 -32.63 24.69
C TYR A 124 -1.40 -33.57 25.91
N GLY A 125 -1.37 -33.01 27.13
CA GLY A 125 -1.34 -33.77 28.36
C GLY A 125 0.08 -34.19 28.73
N GLU A 126 0.59 -35.28 28.15
CA GLU A 126 1.97 -35.76 28.34
C GLU A 126 2.85 -35.38 27.15
N ILE A 127 4.09 -35.01 27.44
CA ILE A 127 5.09 -34.75 26.42
C ILE A 127 5.91 -36.05 26.23
N ASN A 128 5.91 -36.55 25.00
CA ASN A 128 6.65 -37.74 24.60
C ASN A 128 7.51 -37.45 23.34
N GLU A 129 8.22 -38.44 22.81
CA GLU A 129 9.11 -38.27 21.65
C GLU A 129 8.39 -37.76 20.37
N VAL A 130 7.05 -37.77 20.32
CA VAL A 130 6.25 -37.36 19.16
C VAL A 130 5.68 -35.95 19.34
N THR A 131 5.56 -35.45 20.57
CA THR A 131 5.12 -34.09 20.92
C THR A 131 6.27 -33.16 21.15
#